data_39cc43fb327572d51bbfc993889463d4
#
_entry.id   39cc43fb327572d51bbfc993889463d4
#
_cell.length_a   1.000
_cell.length_b   1.000
_cell.length_c   1.000
_cell.angle_alpha   90.00
_cell.angle_beta   90.00
_cell.angle_gamma   90.00
#
_symmetry.space_group_name_H-M   'P 1'
#
loop_
_entity.id
_entity.type
_entity.pdbx_description
1 polymer ?
#
loop_
_entity_poly.entity_id
_entity_poly.type
_entity_poly.pdbx_seq_one_letter_code
_entity_poly.pdbx_strand_id
1 'polypeptide(L)'
;GSTRGGDAVAGNSVGWCIRRQPRSPRRMGADEIVQSLRSPLAEIPGIHVFLQNPPAIPLGTQQTTGLYQLALQSSDVLPLRKYVPQLVDKMKAMPEIQDVNSDLQMTAQIKIDIDRDKASALGITATQIENTLRDAYGAYQVSTIYGASNEYQVILELEPKYQKDPNALMQLYIGTAGNSSNASGSETQIPLSTVAKISQGVAPLIVNHVGRMNAATISYNLAPGVALGTANNAIDQIIKSVIPESISTNYKGASQVFQSSLPSLGFLLAIAILVIYLILGILYEDFIHPITILSGLPSAGFGALLTLMLFGVELNVYSFIGIILLVGIVKKNGIMMVDFAIESQRIDGKKPAEAIYQACLVRFRPIMMTTMAALMGTLPIALGVGAGSESRRPLGIAVVGGLLFSQVLTLYLTPVYYIYMESWRKKLSGVKFGQVFYVKGGR
;
A
#
# COMPACT_ATOMS: atom_id res chain seq x y z
N GLY A 1 1.25 -14.05 25.44
CA GLY A 1 1.57 -12.96 24.52
C GLY A 1 1.42 -11.63 25.25
N SER A 2 2.41 -10.73 25.15
CA SER A 2 2.28 -9.38 25.71
C SER A 2 1.39 -8.54 24.82
N THR A 3 0.31 -8.02 25.34
CA THR A 3 -0.52 -7.00 24.70
C THR A 3 0.07 -5.63 25.05
N ARG A 4 0.48 -4.83 24.06
CA ARG A 4 0.67 -3.40 24.24
C ARG A 4 -0.68 -2.74 23.94
N GLY A 5 -1.24 -2.01 24.90
CA GLY A 5 -2.38 -1.14 24.66
C GLY A 5 -1.97 -0.11 23.61
N GLY A 6 -2.74 0.03 22.56
CA GLY A 6 -2.54 1.02 21.52
C GLY A 6 -3.18 2.34 21.91
N ASP A 7 -2.67 3.42 21.34
CA ASP A 7 -3.24 4.74 21.46
C ASP A 7 -4.69 4.77 20.96
N ALA A 8 -5.56 5.48 21.68
CA ALA A 8 -6.94 5.68 21.28
C ALA A 8 -6.97 6.47 19.94
N VAL A 9 -7.40 5.83 18.90
CA VAL A 9 -7.59 6.46 17.58
C VAL A 9 -9.05 6.87 17.49
N ALA A 10 -9.34 8.15 17.75
CA ALA A 10 -10.66 8.76 17.70
C ALA A 10 -11.73 8.06 18.57
N GLY A 11 -12.29 8.77 19.51
CA GLY A 11 -13.40 8.55 20.45
C GLY A 11 -13.98 7.16 20.74
N ASN A 12 -14.13 6.28 19.76
CA ASN A 12 -14.77 4.97 19.89
C ASN A 12 -13.96 3.81 19.30
N SER A 13 -12.69 3.99 18.97
CA SER A 13 -11.84 2.92 18.43
C SER A 13 -10.59 2.71 19.29
N VAL A 14 -10.26 1.45 19.55
CA VAL A 14 -9.06 1.06 20.31
C VAL A 14 -8.22 0.13 19.44
N GLY A 15 -6.95 0.48 19.26
CA GLY A 15 -5.98 -0.36 18.56
C GLY A 15 -5.26 -1.31 19.52
N TRP A 16 -5.19 -2.60 19.21
CA TRP A 16 -4.47 -3.60 19.97
C TRP A 16 -3.39 -4.24 19.11
N CYS A 17 -2.15 -4.18 19.55
CA CYS A 17 -1.05 -4.90 18.92
C CYS A 17 -0.81 -6.22 19.65
N ILE A 18 -1.11 -7.35 19.00
CA ILE A 18 -0.90 -8.69 19.56
C ILE A 18 0.41 -9.25 19.01
N ARG A 19 1.43 -9.33 19.85
CA ARG A 19 2.69 -9.96 19.51
C ARG A 19 2.60 -11.47 19.71
N ARG A 20 2.89 -12.24 18.65
CA ARG A 20 2.85 -13.69 18.67
C ARG A 20 4.23 -14.31 18.85
N GLN A 21 4.25 -15.56 19.29
CA GLN A 21 5.50 -16.35 19.37
C GLN A 21 6.12 -16.57 17.98
N PRO A 22 7.43 -16.78 17.87
CA PRO A 22 8.09 -17.10 16.61
C PRO A 22 7.41 -18.29 15.89
N ARG A 23 7.56 -18.37 14.56
CA ARG A 23 6.90 -19.38 13.71
C ARG A 23 7.30 -20.83 14.05
N SER A 24 8.48 -21.04 14.61
CA SER A 24 9.02 -22.37 14.95
C SER A 24 8.10 -23.27 15.78
N PRO A 25 7.40 -22.77 16.82
CA PRO A 25 6.45 -23.59 17.59
C PRO A 25 5.01 -23.61 17.05
N ARG A 26 4.67 -22.84 16.01
CA ARG A 26 3.31 -22.75 15.47
C ARG A 26 3.22 -23.27 14.04
N ARG A 27 2.12 -23.95 13.72
CA ARG A 27 1.86 -24.54 12.39
C ARG A 27 1.23 -23.56 11.41
N MET A 28 0.44 -22.55 11.89
CA MET A 28 -0.32 -21.62 11.05
C MET A 28 0.40 -20.30 10.85
N GLY A 29 0.29 -19.75 9.63
CA GLY A 29 0.76 -18.40 9.26
C GLY A 29 -0.04 -17.29 9.96
N ALA A 30 0.44 -16.03 9.86
CA ALA A 30 -0.27 -14.89 10.45
C ALA A 30 -1.61 -14.65 9.75
N ASP A 31 -1.61 -14.70 8.41
CA ASP A 31 -2.80 -14.46 7.59
C ASP A 31 -3.85 -15.57 7.75
N GLU A 32 -3.43 -16.84 7.85
CA GLU A 32 -4.34 -17.96 8.14
C GLU A 32 -5.05 -17.79 9.48
N ILE A 33 -4.34 -17.25 10.47
CA ILE A 33 -4.92 -16.99 11.79
C ILE A 33 -5.87 -15.81 11.76
N VAL A 34 -5.52 -14.73 11.04
CA VAL A 34 -6.42 -13.60 10.80
C VAL A 34 -7.72 -14.10 10.19
N GLN A 35 -7.65 -14.95 9.16
CA GLN A 35 -8.85 -15.53 8.54
C GLN A 35 -9.65 -16.43 9.50
N SER A 36 -8.98 -17.26 10.30
CA SER A 36 -9.67 -18.15 11.27
C SER A 36 -10.37 -17.39 12.40
N LEU A 37 -9.88 -16.20 12.77
CA LEU A 37 -10.47 -15.38 13.84
C LEU A 37 -11.61 -14.47 13.39
N ARG A 38 -11.79 -14.24 12.09
CA ARG A 38 -12.83 -13.35 11.55
C ARG A 38 -14.23 -13.80 11.93
N SER A 39 -14.54 -15.06 11.65
CA SER A 39 -15.88 -15.61 11.91
C SER A 39 -16.27 -15.55 13.40
N PRO A 40 -15.43 -16.03 14.34
CA PRO A 40 -15.75 -15.92 15.77
C PRO A 40 -15.87 -14.48 16.28
N LEU A 41 -15.09 -13.55 15.74
CA LEU A 41 -15.12 -12.15 16.17
C LEU A 41 -16.31 -11.36 15.59
N ALA A 42 -16.81 -11.78 14.42
CA ALA A 42 -18.01 -11.19 13.82
C ALA A 42 -19.29 -11.52 14.59
N GLU A 43 -19.29 -12.59 15.41
CA GLU A 43 -20.43 -13.01 16.22
C GLU A 43 -20.61 -12.18 17.50
N ILE A 44 -19.61 -11.34 17.87
CA ILE A 44 -19.68 -10.55 19.10
C ILE A 44 -20.53 -9.28 18.84
N PRO A 45 -21.70 -9.13 19.46
CA PRO A 45 -22.57 -7.99 19.22
C PRO A 45 -21.97 -6.69 19.79
N GLY A 46 -22.13 -5.58 19.06
CA GLY A 46 -21.73 -4.25 19.50
C GLY A 46 -20.26 -3.88 19.30
N ILE A 47 -19.44 -4.79 18.71
CA ILE A 47 -18.03 -4.52 18.42
C ILE A 47 -17.74 -4.90 16.97
N HIS A 48 -17.08 -4.01 16.24
CA HIS A 48 -16.51 -4.30 14.92
C HIS A 48 -15.00 -4.46 15.06
N VAL A 49 -14.50 -5.67 14.80
CA VAL A 49 -13.07 -5.99 14.92
C VAL A 49 -12.44 -6.09 13.54
N PHE A 50 -11.45 -5.26 13.29
CA PHE A 50 -10.63 -5.29 12.09
C PHE A 50 -9.29 -5.94 12.41
N LEU A 51 -9.00 -7.06 11.76
CA LEU A 51 -7.75 -7.79 11.94
C LEU A 51 -6.81 -7.49 10.80
N GLN A 52 -5.60 -7.02 11.12
CA GLN A 52 -4.60 -6.68 10.14
C GLN A 52 -3.25 -7.27 10.51
N ASN A 53 -2.56 -7.86 9.52
CA ASN A 53 -1.16 -8.19 9.62
C ASN A 53 -0.35 -6.96 9.13
N PRO A 54 0.36 -6.24 10.02
CA PRO A 54 1.07 -5.04 9.61
C PRO A 54 2.12 -5.38 8.56
N PRO A 55 2.20 -4.64 7.45
CA PRO A 55 3.19 -4.86 6.42
C PRO A 55 4.60 -4.61 6.98
N ALA A 56 5.59 -5.36 6.47
CA ALA A 56 7.00 -5.21 6.88
C ALA A 56 7.54 -3.81 6.58
N ILE A 57 7.02 -3.16 5.56
CA ILE A 57 7.31 -1.76 5.21
C ILE A 57 5.99 -1.00 5.30
N PRO A 58 5.84 -0.06 6.25
CA PRO A 58 4.64 0.77 6.32
C PRO A 58 4.59 1.70 5.12
N LEU A 59 3.63 1.47 4.23
CA LEU A 59 3.36 2.31 3.08
C LEU A 59 2.18 3.24 3.42
N GLY A 60 2.47 4.50 3.70
CA GLY A 60 1.47 5.52 4.04
C GLY A 60 1.68 6.15 5.41
N THR A 61 1.09 7.32 5.60
CA THR A 61 1.25 8.17 6.79
C THR A 61 0.18 7.95 7.86
N GLN A 62 -0.92 7.27 7.54
CA GLN A 62 -2.03 7.03 8.46
C GLN A 62 -2.22 5.54 8.73
N GLN A 63 -2.35 5.19 9.99
CA GLN A 63 -2.80 3.87 10.40
C GLN A 63 -4.31 3.79 10.15
N THR A 64 -4.71 2.92 9.24
CA THR A 64 -6.11 2.64 8.91
C THR A 64 -6.45 1.18 9.21
N THR A 65 -7.73 0.87 9.23
CA THR A 65 -8.24 -0.49 9.50
C THR A 65 -7.97 -1.50 8.37
N GLY A 66 -7.54 -1.03 7.18
CA GLY A 66 -7.20 -1.85 6.02
C GLY A 66 -5.86 -1.46 5.41
N LEU A 67 -5.24 -2.40 4.68
CA LEU A 67 -3.96 -2.21 3.97
C LEU A 67 -4.08 -1.27 2.77
N TYR A 68 -5.24 -1.30 2.12
CA TYR A 68 -5.52 -0.54 0.90
C TYR A 68 -6.44 0.63 1.23
N GLN A 69 -6.21 1.75 0.60
CA GLN A 69 -6.89 3.00 0.93
C GLN A 69 -7.34 3.71 -0.35
N LEU A 70 -8.57 4.22 -0.31
CA LEU A 70 -9.15 5.09 -1.32
C LEU A 70 -9.54 6.41 -0.66
N ALA A 71 -8.92 7.51 -1.04
CA ALA A 71 -9.24 8.84 -0.55
C ALA A 71 -10.17 9.54 -1.54
N LEU A 72 -11.30 10.03 -1.04
CA LEU A 72 -12.23 10.90 -1.75
C LEU A 72 -12.00 12.33 -1.28
N GLN A 73 -11.82 13.26 -2.19
CA GLN A 73 -11.51 14.65 -1.90
C GLN A 73 -12.55 15.57 -2.53
N SER A 74 -12.99 16.57 -1.76
CA SER A 74 -13.89 17.59 -2.22
C SER A 74 -13.60 18.94 -1.55
N SER A 75 -13.91 20.04 -2.22
CA SER A 75 -13.85 21.38 -1.63
C SER A 75 -14.86 21.55 -0.49
N ASP A 76 -16.00 20.84 -0.56
CA ASP A 76 -17.07 20.87 0.44
C ASP A 76 -17.24 19.49 1.11
N VAL A 77 -17.62 19.47 2.38
CA VAL A 77 -17.88 18.27 3.17
C VAL A 77 -19.25 17.64 2.82
N LEU A 78 -20.22 18.45 2.37
CA LEU A 78 -21.57 17.96 2.09
C LEU A 78 -21.65 16.86 1.04
N PRO A 79 -20.97 16.95 -0.12
CA PRO A 79 -20.91 15.86 -1.07
C PRO A 79 -20.29 14.58 -0.49
N LEU A 80 -19.21 14.70 0.31
CA LEU A 80 -18.59 13.55 0.96
C LEU A 80 -19.56 12.84 1.89
N ARG A 81 -20.32 13.59 2.71
CA ARG A 81 -21.34 13.03 3.60
C ARG A 81 -22.43 12.24 2.88
N LYS A 82 -22.78 12.66 1.67
CA LYS A 82 -23.83 12.01 0.86
C LYS A 82 -23.34 10.76 0.15
N TYR A 83 -22.17 10.84 -0.49
CA TYR A 83 -21.73 9.80 -1.41
C TYR A 83 -20.80 8.74 -0.79
N VAL A 84 -20.02 9.09 0.26
CA VAL A 84 -19.12 8.13 0.91
C VAL A 84 -19.86 6.94 1.52
N PRO A 85 -20.97 7.11 2.27
CA PRO A 85 -21.73 5.98 2.80
C PRO A 85 -22.26 5.07 1.67
N GLN A 86 -22.78 5.65 0.60
CA GLN A 86 -23.30 4.89 -0.55
C GLN A 86 -22.21 4.07 -1.24
N LEU A 87 -21.00 4.65 -1.36
CA LEU A 87 -19.85 3.94 -1.92
C LEU A 87 -19.42 2.81 -0.99
N VAL A 88 -19.32 3.06 0.32
CA VAL A 88 -18.96 2.06 1.32
C VAL A 88 -19.94 0.87 1.30
N ASP A 89 -21.24 1.13 1.21
CA ASP A 89 -22.24 0.07 1.17
C ASP A 89 -22.13 -0.78 -0.10
N LYS A 90 -21.89 -0.16 -1.26
CA LYS A 90 -21.62 -0.88 -2.49
C LYS A 90 -20.30 -1.66 -2.45
N MET A 91 -19.25 -1.09 -1.87
CA MET A 91 -17.97 -1.78 -1.69
C MET A 91 -18.09 -2.97 -0.74
N LYS A 92 -18.89 -2.88 0.34
CA LYS A 92 -19.15 -4.00 1.25
C LYS A 92 -19.86 -5.18 0.57
N ALA A 93 -20.64 -4.91 -0.48
CA ALA A 93 -21.35 -5.94 -1.25
C ALA A 93 -20.45 -6.67 -2.26
N MET A 94 -19.21 -6.21 -2.46
CA MET A 94 -18.28 -6.82 -3.42
C MET A 94 -17.61 -8.06 -2.84
N PRO A 95 -17.56 -9.17 -3.58
CA PRO A 95 -16.88 -10.40 -3.13
C PRO A 95 -15.34 -10.29 -3.17
N GLU A 96 -14.80 -9.33 -3.93
CA GLU A 96 -13.36 -9.14 -4.13
C GLU A 96 -12.67 -8.48 -2.93
N ILE A 97 -13.43 -7.78 -2.09
CA ILE A 97 -12.89 -7.00 -0.98
C ILE A 97 -13.58 -7.33 0.35
N GLN A 98 -12.87 -7.06 1.43
CA GLN A 98 -13.36 -7.29 2.79
C GLN A 98 -12.86 -6.17 3.72
N ASP A 99 -13.44 -6.09 4.94
CA ASP A 99 -13.07 -5.10 5.96
C ASP A 99 -13.20 -3.65 5.48
N VAL A 100 -14.23 -3.36 4.69
CA VAL A 100 -14.45 -2.00 4.19
C VAL A 100 -14.89 -1.11 5.34
N ASN A 101 -14.12 -0.05 5.59
CA ASN A 101 -14.39 0.95 6.62
C ASN A 101 -14.06 2.35 6.12
N SER A 102 -14.75 3.36 6.63
CA SER A 102 -14.48 4.77 6.33
C SER A 102 -14.12 5.53 7.60
N ASP A 103 -13.21 6.49 7.46
CA ASP A 103 -12.89 7.46 8.52
C ASP A 103 -13.98 8.53 8.70
N LEU A 104 -14.91 8.66 7.75
CA LEU A 104 -16.07 9.52 7.85
C LEU A 104 -17.15 8.88 8.74
N GLN A 105 -16.88 8.83 10.04
CA GLN A 105 -17.83 8.33 11.01
C GLN A 105 -18.86 9.41 11.34
N MET A 106 -20.13 9.06 11.15
CA MET A 106 -21.25 9.93 11.49
C MET A 106 -21.73 9.62 12.90
N THR A 107 -21.75 10.65 13.73
CA THR A 107 -22.19 10.54 15.14
C THR A 107 -23.42 11.38 15.39
N ALA A 108 -24.25 10.97 16.35
CA ALA A 108 -25.30 11.83 16.86
C ALA A 108 -24.67 13.09 17.47
N GLN A 109 -25.17 14.23 17.08
CA GLN A 109 -24.68 15.54 17.51
C GLN A 109 -25.84 16.37 18.01
N ILE A 110 -25.58 17.13 19.06
CA ILE A 110 -26.53 18.16 19.54
C ILE A 110 -26.09 19.49 18.92
N LYS A 111 -26.98 20.09 18.16
CA LYS A 111 -26.80 21.42 17.58
C LYS A 111 -27.52 22.44 18.46
N ILE A 112 -26.79 23.46 18.87
CA ILE A 112 -27.33 24.59 19.66
C ILE A 112 -27.37 25.79 18.73
N ASP A 113 -28.57 26.24 18.38
CA ASP A 113 -28.78 27.44 17.57
C ASP A 113 -29.10 28.60 18.50
N ILE A 114 -28.15 29.54 18.63
CA ILE A 114 -28.24 30.70 19.51
C ILE A 114 -29.08 31.80 18.83
N ASP A 115 -30.14 32.24 19.48
CA ASP A 115 -30.91 33.41 19.09
C ASP A 115 -30.16 34.69 19.56
N ARG A 116 -29.36 35.23 18.65
CA ARG A 116 -28.43 36.34 18.95
C ARG A 116 -29.16 37.61 19.36
N ASP A 117 -30.37 37.86 18.82
CA ASP A 117 -31.15 39.03 19.13
C ASP A 117 -31.69 38.97 20.57
N LYS A 118 -32.24 37.82 20.96
CA LYS A 118 -32.70 37.63 22.35
C LYS A 118 -31.52 37.61 23.33
N ALA A 119 -30.41 36.96 23.01
CA ALA A 119 -29.22 36.94 23.85
C ALA A 119 -28.73 38.38 24.11
N SER A 120 -28.62 39.18 23.05
CA SER A 120 -28.20 40.58 23.13
C SER A 120 -29.15 41.42 23.97
N ALA A 121 -30.49 41.25 23.79
CA ALA A 121 -31.50 41.96 24.58
C ALA A 121 -31.41 41.63 26.08
N LEU A 122 -30.95 40.44 26.44
CA LEU A 122 -30.76 39.99 27.82
C LEU A 122 -29.34 40.24 28.35
N GLY A 123 -28.49 40.90 27.59
CA GLY A 123 -27.11 41.21 27.95
C GLY A 123 -26.18 39.98 27.98
N ILE A 124 -26.53 38.90 27.25
CA ILE A 124 -25.75 37.66 27.16
C ILE A 124 -24.97 37.68 25.87
N THR A 125 -23.67 37.48 25.95
CA THR A 125 -22.77 37.33 24.79
C THR A 125 -22.65 35.86 24.38
N ALA A 126 -22.36 35.61 23.09
CA ALA A 126 -22.09 34.26 22.59
C ALA A 126 -20.92 33.57 23.35
N THR A 127 -19.90 34.34 23.71
CA THR A 127 -18.75 33.82 24.49
C THR A 127 -19.15 33.33 25.89
N GLN A 128 -20.13 33.96 26.55
CA GLN A 128 -20.63 33.49 27.84
C GLN A 128 -21.35 32.15 27.69
N ILE A 129 -22.16 32.00 26.63
CA ILE A 129 -22.83 30.73 26.31
C ILE A 129 -21.77 29.63 26.03
N GLU A 130 -20.78 29.94 25.21
CA GLU A 130 -19.70 29.01 24.87
C GLU A 130 -18.89 28.60 26.10
N ASN A 131 -18.55 29.56 26.98
CA ASN A 131 -17.81 29.25 28.21
C ASN A 131 -18.65 28.38 29.16
N THR A 132 -19.91 28.65 29.35
CA THR A 132 -20.80 27.84 30.20
C THR A 132 -20.91 26.40 29.67
N LEU A 133 -21.06 26.24 28.35
CA LEU A 133 -21.08 24.91 27.69
C LEU A 133 -19.75 24.18 27.80
N ARG A 134 -18.64 24.90 27.63
CA ARG A 134 -17.29 24.34 27.79
C ARG A 134 -17.07 23.86 29.22
N ASP A 135 -17.41 24.66 30.21
CA ASP A 135 -17.21 24.35 31.62
C ASP A 135 -18.07 23.17 32.08
N ALA A 136 -19.28 23.01 31.47
CA ALA A 136 -20.17 21.90 31.77
C ALA A 136 -19.82 20.59 31.04
N TYR A 137 -19.47 20.65 29.75
CA TYR A 137 -19.31 19.46 28.89
C TYR A 137 -17.93 19.27 28.30
N GLY A 138 -17.04 20.27 28.41
CA GLY A 138 -15.73 20.27 27.75
C GLY A 138 -14.57 19.72 28.58
N ALA A 139 -14.83 19.14 29.75
CA ALA A 139 -13.76 18.69 30.66
C ALA A 139 -12.68 19.79 30.85
N TYR A 140 -13.12 20.97 31.26
CA TYR A 140 -12.27 22.15 31.32
C TYR A 140 -11.25 22.08 32.45
N GLN A 141 -9.98 22.21 32.11
CA GLN A 141 -8.88 22.27 33.08
C GLN A 141 -8.86 23.66 33.75
N VAL A 142 -9.36 23.74 34.98
CA VAL A 142 -9.43 24.97 35.75
C VAL A 142 -8.06 25.34 36.37
N SER A 143 -7.33 24.35 36.86
CA SER A 143 -6.07 24.55 37.58
C SER A 143 -5.17 23.33 37.49
N THR A 144 -3.93 23.50 37.89
CA THR A 144 -2.96 22.40 38.06
C THR A 144 -2.39 22.47 39.47
N ILE A 145 -2.44 21.36 40.18
CA ILE A 145 -1.81 21.21 41.49
C ILE A 145 -0.42 20.63 41.30
N TYR A 146 0.61 21.38 41.68
CA TYR A 146 1.99 20.95 41.56
C TYR A 146 2.40 20.23 42.83
N GLY A 147 2.71 18.94 42.74
CA GLY A 147 3.30 18.13 43.79
C GLY A 147 4.84 18.08 43.68
N ALA A 148 5.50 17.46 44.65
CA ALA A 148 6.96 17.37 44.67
C ALA A 148 7.54 16.56 43.48
N SER A 149 6.80 15.61 42.92
CA SER A 149 7.22 14.72 41.80
C SER A 149 6.19 14.61 40.67
N ASN A 150 4.95 15.08 40.85
CA ASN A 150 3.87 14.93 39.91
C ASN A 150 3.03 16.21 39.81
N GLU A 151 2.37 16.36 38.68
CA GLU A 151 1.37 17.41 38.43
C GLU A 151 -0.02 16.78 38.34
N TYR A 152 -1.00 17.39 38.98
CA TYR A 152 -2.39 16.95 38.98
C TYR A 152 -3.27 18.03 38.36
N GLN A 153 -3.99 17.67 37.31
CA GLN A 153 -4.93 18.58 36.66
C GLN A 153 -6.25 18.59 37.41
N VAL A 154 -6.78 19.76 37.68
CA VAL A 154 -8.12 19.94 38.22
C VAL A 154 -9.08 20.21 37.08
N ILE A 155 -9.96 19.25 36.82
CA ILE A 155 -10.93 19.32 35.73
C ILE A 155 -12.32 19.63 36.28
N LEU A 156 -12.95 20.63 35.68
CA LEU A 156 -14.35 21.01 35.94
C LEU A 156 -15.21 20.39 34.85
N GLU A 157 -16.20 19.61 35.25
CA GLU A 157 -17.18 19.03 34.34
C GLU A 157 -18.52 18.77 35.06
N LEU A 158 -19.57 18.64 34.30
CA LEU A 158 -20.90 18.25 34.84
C LEU A 158 -20.88 16.77 35.22
N GLU A 159 -21.60 16.39 36.30
CA GLU A 159 -21.69 14.98 36.68
C GLU A 159 -22.21 14.10 35.52
N PRO A 160 -21.64 12.94 35.25
CA PRO A 160 -21.95 12.10 34.07
C PRO A 160 -23.44 11.77 33.88
N LYS A 161 -24.22 11.74 34.95
CA LYS A 161 -25.67 11.50 34.85
C LYS A 161 -26.41 12.59 34.10
N TYR A 162 -25.94 13.85 34.20
CA TYR A 162 -26.53 14.99 33.48
C TYR A 162 -25.96 15.21 32.10
N GLN A 163 -24.74 14.68 31.84
CA GLN A 163 -24.13 14.75 30.49
C GLN A 163 -24.83 13.84 29.48
N LYS A 164 -25.49 12.78 29.93
CA LYS A 164 -26.15 11.78 29.07
C LYS A 164 -27.53 12.21 28.58
N ASP A 165 -28.19 13.14 29.28
CA ASP A 165 -29.53 13.60 28.91
C ASP A 165 -29.46 14.94 28.12
N PRO A 166 -29.86 14.94 26.84
CA PRO A 166 -29.91 16.15 26.05
C PRO A 166 -30.82 17.24 26.64
N ASN A 167 -31.83 16.85 27.43
CA ASN A 167 -32.74 17.82 28.08
C ASN A 167 -32.06 18.55 29.24
N ALA A 168 -31.02 17.98 29.86
CA ALA A 168 -30.25 18.63 30.91
C ALA A 168 -29.56 19.91 30.40
N LEU A 169 -29.21 19.97 29.10
CA LEU A 169 -28.68 21.17 28.46
C LEU A 169 -29.63 22.39 28.57
N MET A 170 -30.95 22.19 28.52
CA MET A 170 -31.92 23.25 28.61
C MET A 170 -32.00 23.86 30.02
N GLN A 171 -31.53 23.11 31.02
CA GLN A 171 -31.53 23.51 32.42
C GLN A 171 -30.24 24.23 32.84
N LEU A 172 -29.26 24.37 31.94
CA LEU A 172 -28.07 25.17 32.22
C LEU A 172 -28.43 26.66 32.36
N TYR A 173 -27.86 27.28 33.37
CA TYR A 173 -28.02 28.70 33.62
C TYR A 173 -26.77 29.46 33.16
N ILE A 174 -26.98 30.56 32.50
CA ILE A 174 -25.95 31.49 32.02
C ILE A 174 -26.01 32.75 32.87
N GLY A 175 -24.88 33.11 33.47
CA GLY A 175 -24.77 34.38 34.18
C GLY A 175 -24.75 35.55 33.21
N THR A 176 -25.61 36.55 33.42
CA THR A 176 -25.50 37.83 32.70
C THR A 176 -24.30 38.59 33.25
N ALA A 177 -23.51 39.21 32.36
CA ALA A 177 -22.49 40.19 32.79
C ALA A 177 -23.27 41.42 33.32
N GLY A 178 -23.56 41.42 34.62
CA GLY A 178 -24.14 42.61 35.24
C GLY A 178 -23.22 43.78 34.97
N ASN A 179 -23.82 44.89 34.50
CA ASN A 179 -23.13 46.18 34.39
C ASN A 179 -22.58 46.52 35.76
N SER A 180 -21.26 46.43 35.96
CA SER A 180 -20.54 46.53 37.23
C SER A 180 -20.58 47.91 37.91
N SER A 181 -21.63 48.65 37.74
CA SER A 181 -21.75 50.00 38.33
C SER A 181 -22.57 50.02 39.63
N ASN A 182 -23.22 48.94 40.06
CA ASN A 182 -23.92 48.87 41.34
C ASN A 182 -23.41 47.70 42.19
N ALA A 183 -22.87 48.02 43.36
CA ALA A 183 -22.25 47.15 44.36
C ALA A 183 -23.19 46.13 45.04
N SER A 184 -24.32 45.76 44.44
CA SER A 184 -25.23 44.68 44.87
C SER A 184 -25.41 43.73 43.72
N GLY A 185 -24.32 43.00 43.40
CA GLY A 185 -24.25 42.07 42.30
C GLY A 185 -25.14 40.85 42.45
N SER A 186 -26.43 41.01 42.15
CA SER A 186 -27.27 39.86 41.82
C SER A 186 -27.02 39.53 40.34
N GLU A 187 -26.10 38.63 40.09
CA GLU A 187 -25.95 38.00 38.76
C GLU A 187 -27.30 37.35 38.43
N THR A 188 -28.00 37.92 37.48
CA THR A 188 -29.23 37.30 36.99
C THR A 188 -28.86 36.06 36.17
N GLN A 189 -29.28 34.92 36.62
CA GLN A 189 -29.06 33.65 35.91
C GLN A 189 -30.24 33.37 34.98
N ILE A 190 -29.95 33.15 33.70
CA ILE A 190 -30.97 32.93 32.67
C ILE A 190 -30.76 31.50 32.11
N PRO A 191 -31.82 30.66 32.03
CA PRO A 191 -31.68 29.32 31.45
C PRO A 191 -31.35 29.39 29.96
N LEU A 192 -30.49 28.51 29.50
CA LEU A 192 -30.03 28.41 28.09
C LEU A 192 -31.23 28.28 27.14
N SER A 193 -32.31 27.60 27.55
CA SER A 193 -33.54 27.44 26.76
C SER A 193 -34.20 28.74 26.34
N THR A 194 -33.93 29.85 27.03
CA THR A 194 -34.48 31.18 26.70
C THR A 194 -33.79 31.78 25.46
N VAL A 195 -32.49 31.53 25.31
CA VAL A 195 -31.65 32.20 24.31
C VAL A 195 -31.14 31.24 23.21
N ALA A 196 -31.38 29.94 23.34
CA ALA A 196 -30.95 28.96 22.37
C ALA A 196 -31.98 27.86 22.12
N LYS A 197 -31.99 27.34 20.89
CA LYS A 197 -32.79 26.18 20.51
C LYS A 197 -31.85 24.98 20.34
N ILE A 198 -32.24 23.84 20.89
CA ILE A 198 -31.48 22.60 20.82
C ILE A 198 -32.14 21.70 19.79
N SER A 199 -31.38 21.21 18.86
CA SER A 199 -31.80 20.23 17.87
C SER A 199 -30.82 19.05 17.83
N GLN A 200 -31.35 17.85 17.63
CA GLN A 200 -30.51 16.65 17.40
C GLN A 200 -30.26 16.52 15.91
N GLY A 201 -29.03 16.26 15.59
CA GLY A 201 -28.55 16.06 14.21
C GLY A 201 -27.53 14.95 14.13
N VAL A 202 -27.04 14.71 12.92
CA VAL A 202 -25.94 13.78 12.66
C VAL A 202 -24.85 14.56 11.95
N ALA A 203 -23.63 14.51 12.49
CA ALA A 203 -22.49 15.18 11.90
C ALA A 203 -21.24 14.27 11.93
N PRO A 204 -20.26 14.53 11.07
CA PRO A 204 -19.01 13.79 11.12
C PRO A 204 -18.26 14.12 12.41
N LEU A 205 -17.72 13.07 13.06
CA LEU A 205 -16.92 13.22 14.28
C LEU A 205 -15.61 13.97 13.99
N ILE A 206 -15.00 13.66 12.84
CA ILE A 206 -13.74 14.25 12.38
C ILE A 206 -13.89 14.64 10.92
N VAL A 207 -13.35 15.76 10.53
CA VAL A 207 -13.21 16.17 9.13
C VAL A 207 -11.72 16.12 8.78
N ASN A 208 -11.35 15.10 8.04
CA ASN A 208 -9.97 14.91 7.59
C ASN A 208 -9.68 15.74 6.34
N HIS A 209 -8.42 16.13 6.19
CA HIS A 209 -7.94 16.87 5.03
C HIS A 209 -6.79 16.13 4.37
N VAL A 210 -6.78 16.14 3.05
CA VAL A 210 -5.67 15.65 2.24
C VAL A 210 -5.21 16.79 1.34
N GLY A 211 -3.99 17.27 1.59
CA GLY A 211 -3.56 18.54 1.05
C GLY A 211 -4.39 19.68 1.65
N ARG A 212 -5.07 20.44 0.80
CA ARG A 212 -5.93 21.57 1.21
C ARG A 212 -7.43 21.28 1.04
N MET A 213 -7.80 20.05 0.72
CA MET A 213 -9.18 19.66 0.46
C MET A 213 -9.71 18.76 1.57
N ASN A 214 -11.01 18.89 1.87
CA ASN A 214 -11.69 17.95 2.75
C ASN A 214 -11.62 16.56 2.12
N ALA A 215 -11.36 15.55 2.94
CA ALA A 215 -11.18 14.18 2.46
C ALA A 215 -11.88 13.17 3.38
N ALA A 216 -12.36 12.11 2.76
CA ALA A 216 -12.78 10.90 3.42
C ALA A 216 -11.97 9.73 2.88
N THR A 217 -11.39 8.93 3.77
CA THR A 217 -10.58 7.77 3.39
C THR A 217 -11.36 6.49 3.67
N ILE A 218 -11.55 5.68 2.63
CA ILE A 218 -12.11 4.34 2.74
C ILE A 218 -10.94 3.37 2.75
N SER A 219 -10.84 2.58 3.81
CA SER A 219 -9.87 1.51 3.94
C SER A 219 -10.52 0.16 3.68
N TYR A 220 -9.80 -0.75 3.04
CA TYR A 220 -10.29 -2.09 2.72
C TYR A 220 -9.14 -3.09 2.65
N ASN A 221 -9.48 -4.37 2.69
CA ASN A 221 -8.58 -5.48 2.46
C ASN A 221 -9.08 -6.29 1.25
N LEU A 222 -8.19 -7.06 0.61
CA LEU A 222 -8.57 -7.96 -0.46
C LEU A 222 -9.11 -9.27 0.11
N ALA A 223 -10.06 -9.87 -0.58
CA ALA A 223 -10.45 -11.25 -0.32
C ALA A 223 -9.30 -12.20 -0.67
N PRO A 224 -9.17 -13.36 0.00
CA PRO A 224 -8.10 -14.31 -0.27
C PRO A 224 -8.08 -14.74 -1.74
N GLY A 225 -6.91 -14.62 -2.38
CA GLY A 225 -6.70 -15.01 -3.78
C GLY A 225 -7.18 -14.01 -4.82
N VAL A 226 -7.62 -12.82 -4.43
CA VAL A 226 -8.02 -11.75 -5.36
C VAL A 226 -6.85 -10.82 -5.63
N ALA A 227 -6.54 -10.60 -6.90
CA ALA A 227 -5.49 -9.66 -7.30
C ALA A 227 -5.93 -8.20 -7.10
N LEU A 228 -4.99 -7.35 -6.62
CA LEU A 228 -5.27 -5.93 -6.37
C LEU A 228 -5.74 -5.18 -7.64
N GLY A 229 -5.19 -5.53 -8.81
CA GLY A 229 -5.61 -4.94 -10.08
C GLY A 229 -7.08 -5.23 -10.42
N THR A 230 -7.56 -6.44 -10.17
CA THR A 230 -8.96 -6.85 -10.38
C THR A 230 -9.87 -6.08 -9.42
N ALA A 231 -9.51 -6.02 -8.14
CA ALA A 231 -10.28 -5.28 -7.14
C ALA A 231 -10.34 -3.78 -7.46
N ASN A 232 -9.22 -3.16 -7.83
CA ASN A 232 -9.19 -1.74 -8.19
C ASN A 232 -10.05 -1.45 -9.43
N ASN A 233 -10.01 -2.29 -10.47
CA ASN A 233 -10.85 -2.13 -11.65
C ASN A 233 -12.35 -2.21 -11.30
N ALA A 234 -12.74 -3.14 -10.44
CA ALA A 234 -14.11 -3.25 -9.96
C ALA A 234 -14.54 -2.04 -9.12
N ILE A 235 -13.66 -1.56 -8.23
CA ILE A 235 -13.89 -0.32 -7.46
C ILE A 235 -14.04 0.88 -8.39
N ASP A 236 -13.20 1.03 -9.42
CA ASP A 236 -13.26 2.13 -10.38
C ASP A 236 -14.59 2.13 -11.16
N GLN A 237 -15.16 0.97 -11.47
CA GLN A 237 -16.49 0.89 -12.10
C GLN A 237 -17.59 1.40 -11.15
N ILE A 238 -17.51 1.06 -9.87
CA ILE A 238 -18.46 1.55 -8.87
C ILE A 238 -18.29 3.04 -8.65
N ILE A 239 -17.06 3.55 -8.54
CA ILE A 239 -16.77 4.97 -8.43
C ILE A 239 -17.45 5.75 -9.57
N LYS A 240 -17.25 5.33 -10.82
CA LYS A 240 -17.88 5.96 -12.00
C LYS A 240 -19.41 5.95 -11.95
N SER A 241 -20.03 4.99 -11.28
CA SER A 241 -21.49 4.88 -11.16
C SER A 241 -22.11 5.69 -10.03
N VAL A 242 -21.32 6.01 -8.98
CA VAL A 242 -21.82 6.60 -7.72
C VAL A 242 -21.31 8.01 -7.51
N ILE A 243 -20.04 8.25 -7.85
CA ILE A 243 -19.35 9.48 -7.49
C ILE A 243 -19.47 10.50 -8.61
N PRO A 244 -19.95 11.74 -8.32
CA PRO A 244 -19.97 12.82 -9.30
C PRO A 244 -18.56 13.36 -9.54
N GLU A 245 -18.35 14.02 -10.67
CA GLU A 245 -17.06 14.62 -11.08
C GLU A 245 -16.53 15.69 -10.08
N SER A 246 -17.40 16.23 -9.22
CA SER A 246 -17.01 17.18 -8.18
C SER A 246 -16.17 16.57 -7.05
N ILE A 247 -16.11 15.25 -6.95
CA ILE A 247 -15.30 14.52 -5.97
C ILE A 247 -14.14 13.84 -6.68
N SER A 248 -12.93 14.23 -6.32
CA SER A 248 -11.71 13.58 -6.81
C SER A 248 -11.42 12.32 -5.98
N THR A 249 -11.07 11.24 -6.66
CA THR A 249 -10.72 9.96 -6.03
C THR A 249 -9.25 9.64 -6.26
N ASN A 250 -8.53 9.30 -5.20
CA ASN A 250 -7.11 8.96 -5.27
C ASN A 250 -6.82 7.74 -4.41
N TYR A 251 -6.15 6.74 -4.98
CA TYR A 251 -5.64 5.62 -4.21
C TYR A 251 -4.47 6.04 -3.33
N LYS A 252 -4.39 5.50 -2.12
CA LYS A 252 -3.32 5.74 -1.15
C LYS A 252 -2.75 4.45 -0.59
N GLY A 253 -1.64 4.57 0.15
CA GLY A 253 -0.98 3.42 0.76
C GLY A 253 -0.49 2.40 -0.27
N ALA A 254 -0.72 1.11 -0.02
CA ALA A 254 -0.28 0.03 -0.90
C ALA A 254 -0.89 0.09 -2.31
N SER A 255 -2.15 0.56 -2.44
CA SER A 255 -2.81 0.74 -3.74
C SER A 255 -2.13 1.82 -4.59
N GLN A 256 -1.72 2.93 -4.00
CA GLN A 256 -1.01 4.00 -4.70
C GLN A 256 0.36 3.51 -5.22
N VAL A 257 1.12 2.84 -4.35
CA VAL A 257 2.44 2.30 -4.72
C VAL A 257 2.29 1.30 -5.87
N PHE A 258 1.28 0.45 -5.82
CA PHE A 258 1.00 -0.49 -6.91
C PHE A 258 0.71 0.23 -8.23
N GLN A 259 -0.21 1.19 -8.24
CA GLN A 259 -0.59 1.91 -9.47
C GLN A 259 0.54 2.78 -10.04
N SER A 260 1.31 3.46 -9.18
CA SER A 260 2.41 4.33 -9.62
C SER A 260 3.68 3.54 -9.99
N SER A 261 3.91 2.39 -9.35
CA SER A 261 5.14 1.62 -9.55
C SER A 261 5.08 0.73 -10.79
N LEU A 262 3.93 0.14 -11.12
CA LEU A 262 3.82 -0.79 -12.24
C LEU A 262 4.26 -0.20 -13.59
N PRO A 263 3.78 0.97 -14.02
CA PRO A 263 4.24 1.59 -15.28
C PRO A 263 5.73 1.94 -15.21
N SER A 264 6.19 2.45 -14.07
CA SER A 264 7.61 2.81 -13.86
C SER A 264 8.54 1.60 -13.89
N LEU A 265 8.13 0.47 -13.30
CA LEU A 265 8.89 -0.77 -13.30
C LEU A 265 8.97 -1.39 -14.71
N GLY A 266 7.90 -1.33 -15.49
CA GLY A 266 7.91 -1.74 -16.90
C GLY A 266 8.88 -0.90 -17.73
N PHE A 267 8.87 0.41 -17.54
CA PHE A 267 9.81 1.32 -18.19
C PHE A 267 11.27 1.08 -17.76
N LEU A 268 11.51 0.89 -16.47
CA LEU A 268 12.84 0.55 -15.93
C LEU A 268 13.36 -0.80 -16.49
N LEU A 269 12.48 -1.80 -16.62
CA LEU A 269 12.83 -3.08 -17.24
C LEU A 269 13.25 -2.89 -18.69
N ALA A 270 12.52 -2.10 -19.47
CA ALA A 270 12.84 -1.79 -20.86
C ALA A 270 14.19 -1.06 -20.97
N ILE A 271 14.44 -0.06 -20.11
CA ILE A 271 15.74 0.63 -20.05
C ILE A 271 16.85 -0.35 -19.67
N ALA A 272 16.65 -1.19 -18.67
CA ALA A 272 17.64 -2.18 -18.25
C ALA A 272 18.02 -3.13 -19.40
N ILE A 273 17.04 -3.61 -20.16
CA ILE A 273 17.28 -4.45 -21.35
C ILE A 273 18.05 -3.68 -22.41
N LEU A 274 17.68 -2.41 -22.66
CA LEU A 274 18.37 -1.55 -23.63
C LEU A 274 19.84 -1.31 -23.23
N VAL A 275 20.09 -0.99 -21.97
CA VAL A 275 21.46 -0.77 -21.47
C VAL A 275 22.29 -2.05 -21.57
N ILE A 276 21.73 -3.21 -21.21
CA ILE A 276 22.41 -4.50 -21.38
C ILE A 276 22.72 -4.74 -22.85
N TYR A 277 21.78 -4.47 -23.75
CA TYR A 277 21.98 -4.59 -25.20
C TYR A 277 23.14 -3.73 -25.69
N LEU A 278 23.17 -2.44 -25.28
CA LEU A 278 24.24 -1.50 -25.68
C LEU A 278 25.60 -1.94 -25.14
N ILE A 279 25.68 -2.33 -23.86
CA ILE A 279 26.94 -2.80 -23.26
C ILE A 279 27.46 -4.04 -23.96
N LEU A 280 26.59 -5.00 -24.24
CA LEU A 280 26.98 -6.22 -24.97
C LEU A 280 27.35 -5.89 -26.43
N GLY A 281 26.64 -4.96 -27.08
CA GLY A 281 26.98 -4.51 -28.44
C GLY A 281 28.35 -3.88 -28.52
N ILE A 282 28.71 -3.06 -27.55
CA ILE A 282 30.07 -2.46 -27.45
C ILE A 282 31.12 -3.53 -27.15
N LEU A 283 30.83 -4.46 -26.22
CA LEU A 283 31.78 -5.51 -25.81
C LEU A 283 32.09 -6.51 -26.93
N TYR A 284 31.08 -6.90 -27.70
CA TYR A 284 31.24 -7.89 -28.78
C TYR A 284 31.50 -7.27 -30.14
N GLU A 285 31.43 -5.92 -30.25
CA GLU A 285 31.55 -5.21 -31.54
C GLU A 285 30.57 -5.73 -32.61
N ASP A 286 29.39 -6.18 -32.16
CA ASP A 286 28.37 -6.79 -33.01
C ASP A 286 26.97 -6.49 -32.48
N PHE A 287 26.01 -6.29 -33.38
CA PHE A 287 24.61 -6.02 -33.02
C PHE A 287 23.76 -7.30 -32.88
N ILE A 288 24.21 -8.43 -33.41
CA ILE A 288 23.44 -9.68 -33.47
C ILE A 288 23.67 -10.55 -32.23
N HIS A 289 24.89 -10.63 -31.74
CA HIS A 289 25.21 -11.41 -30.54
C HIS A 289 24.47 -10.97 -29.29
N PRO A 290 24.31 -9.68 -29.00
CA PRO A 290 23.47 -9.23 -27.90
C PRO A 290 22.01 -9.70 -27.98
N ILE A 291 21.42 -9.72 -29.18
CA ILE A 291 20.06 -10.23 -29.39
C ILE A 291 19.98 -11.71 -29.06
N THR A 292 20.98 -12.48 -29.49
CA THR A 292 21.05 -13.92 -29.16
C THR A 292 21.11 -14.16 -27.67
N ILE A 293 21.89 -13.38 -26.94
CA ILE A 293 21.96 -13.45 -25.47
C ILE A 293 20.65 -13.04 -24.83
N LEU A 294 20.01 -11.98 -25.35
CA LEU A 294 18.76 -11.47 -24.83
C LEU A 294 17.54 -12.38 -25.12
N SER A 295 17.63 -13.25 -26.12
CA SER A 295 16.54 -14.17 -26.51
C SER A 295 16.07 -15.11 -25.37
N GLY A 296 16.92 -15.37 -24.37
CA GLY A 296 16.56 -16.15 -23.19
C GLY A 296 15.72 -15.41 -22.13
N LEU A 297 15.50 -14.08 -22.26
CA LEU A 297 14.71 -13.30 -21.27
C LEU A 297 13.22 -13.65 -21.23
N PRO A 298 12.53 -13.79 -22.39
CA PRO A 298 11.12 -14.12 -22.37
C PRO A 298 10.83 -15.45 -21.67
N SER A 299 11.72 -16.44 -21.79
CA SER A 299 11.56 -17.74 -21.14
C SER A 299 11.69 -17.65 -19.62
N ALA A 300 12.59 -16.81 -19.13
CA ALA A 300 12.74 -16.57 -17.70
C ALA A 300 11.53 -15.82 -17.11
N GLY A 301 11.05 -14.79 -17.81
CA GLY A 301 9.85 -14.07 -17.45
C GLY A 301 8.61 -14.96 -17.41
N PHE A 302 8.43 -15.80 -18.43
CA PHE A 302 7.35 -16.79 -18.48
C PHE A 302 7.43 -17.77 -17.31
N GLY A 303 8.62 -18.30 -17.00
CA GLY A 303 8.83 -19.21 -15.87
C GLY A 303 8.50 -18.56 -14.52
N ALA A 304 8.87 -17.29 -14.33
CA ALA A 304 8.54 -16.53 -13.11
C ALA A 304 7.03 -16.33 -12.96
N LEU A 305 6.35 -15.89 -14.03
CA LEU A 305 4.91 -15.67 -14.02
C LEU A 305 4.12 -16.98 -13.82
N LEU A 306 4.53 -18.05 -14.51
CA LEU A 306 3.91 -19.35 -14.38
C LEU A 306 4.02 -19.90 -12.94
N THR A 307 5.18 -19.76 -12.32
CA THR A 307 5.36 -20.20 -10.93
C THR A 307 4.58 -19.37 -9.93
N LEU A 308 4.52 -18.04 -10.08
CA LEU A 308 3.65 -17.20 -9.27
C LEU A 308 2.20 -17.65 -9.37
N MET A 309 1.71 -17.94 -10.58
CA MET A 309 0.36 -18.44 -10.83
C MET A 309 0.11 -19.82 -10.19
N LEU A 310 1.05 -20.76 -10.31
CA LEU A 310 0.94 -22.10 -9.72
C LEU A 310 0.88 -22.08 -8.19
N PHE A 311 1.59 -21.15 -7.56
CA PHE A 311 1.58 -21.00 -6.10
C PHE A 311 0.50 -20.04 -5.58
N GLY A 312 -0.36 -19.53 -6.45
CA GLY A 312 -1.43 -18.59 -6.08
C GLY A 312 -0.90 -17.28 -5.47
N VAL A 313 0.29 -16.85 -5.89
CA VAL A 313 0.93 -15.63 -5.38
C VAL A 313 0.70 -14.49 -6.35
N GLU A 314 0.21 -13.38 -5.82
CA GLU A 314 -0.09 -12.19 -6.61
C GLU A 314 1.16 -11.50 -7.15
N LEU A 315 1.00 -10.85 -8.32
CA LEU A 315 2.01 -9.98 -8.89
C LEU A 315 2.07 -8.67 -8.12
N ASN A 316 2.95 -8.58 -7.16
CA ASN A 316 3.18 -7.40 -6.32
C ASN A 316 4.56 -6.77 -6.60
N VAL A 317 4.89 -5.69 -5.92
CA VAL A 317 6.18 -4.98 -6.06
C VAL A 317 7.37 -5.92 -5.83
N TYR A 318 7.26 -6.85 -4.86
CA TYR A 318 8.35 -7.80 -4.55
C TYR A 318 8.56 -8.82 -5.66
N SER A 319 7.49 -9.34 -6.28
CA SER A 319 7.60 -10.25 -7.43
C SER A 319 8.18 -9.55 -8.66
N PHE A 320 7.84 -8.27 -8.89
CA PHE A 320 8.49 -7.47 -9.95
C PHE A 320 9.98 -7.27 -9.71
N ILE A 321 10.39 -6.94 -8.49
CA ILE A 321 11.81 -6.87 -8.12
C ILE A 321 12.50 -8.23 -8.38
N GLY A 322 11.81 -9.33 -8.07
CA GLY A 322 12.27 -10.68 -8.38
C GLY A 322 12.50 -10.89 -9.88
N ILE A 323 11.60 -10.44 -10.74
CA ILE A 323 11.72 -10.53 -12.20
C ILE A 323 12.89 -9.67 -12.70
N ILE A 324 13.08 -8.46 -12.20
CA ILE A 324 14.23 -7.60 -12.57
C ILE A 324 15.55 -8.25 -12.15
N LEU A 325 15.62 -8.81 -10.94
CA LEU A 325 16.79 -9.55 -10.45
C LEU A 325 17.09 -10.77 -11.33
N LEU A 326 16.04 -11.49 -11.73
CA LEU A 326 16.13 -12.65 -12.60
C LEU A 326 16.76 -12.30 -13.96
N VAL A 327 16.45 -11.14 -14.54
CA VAL A 327 17.06 -10.65 -15.77
C VAL A 327 18.59 -10.64 -15.65
N GLY A 328 19.13 -10.14 -14.55
CA GLY A 328 20.58 -10.10 -14.32
C GLY A 328 21.20 -11.49 -14.20
N ILE A 329 20.58 -12.39 -13.42
CA ILE A 329 21.12 -13.73 -13.15
C ILE A 329 21.11 -14.62 -14.41
N VAL A 330 19.98 -14.59 -15.15
CA VAL A 330 19.81 -15.43 -16.36
C VAL A 330 20.78 -15.05 -17.47
N LYS A 331 21.07 -13.74 -17.63
CA LYS A 331 22.00 -13.27 -18.66
C LYS A 331 23.39 -13.83 -18.52
N LYS A 332 23.88 -14.00 -17.30
CA LYS A 332 25.20 -14.58 -17.04
C LYS A 332 25.40 -15.90 -17.77
N ASN A 333 24.41 -16.78 -17.77
CA ASN A 333 24.52 -18.11 -18.39
C ASN A 333 24.59 -18.01 -19.92
N GLY A 334 23.75 -17.16 -20.53
CA GLY A 334 23.78 -16.90 -21.97
C GLY A 334 25.11 -16.27 -22.43
N ILE A 335 25.59 -15.27 -21.67
CA ILE A 335 26.88 -14.60 -21.95
C ILE A 335 28.01 -15.62 -21.96
N MET A 336 28.16 -16.45 -20.92
CA MET A 336 29.24 -17.42 -20.80
C MET A 336 29.27 -18.46 -21.96
N MET A 337 28.07 -18.82 -22.46
CA MET A 337 27.95 -19.81 -23.55
C MET A 337 28.28 -19.19 -24.89
N VAL A 338 27.76 -18.01 -25.18
CA VAL A 338 27.97 -17.30 -26.45
C VAL A 338 29.41 -16.82 -26.55
N ASP A 339 29.99 -16.30 -25.46
CA ASP A 339 31.38 -15.85 -25.40
C ASP A 339 32.36 -16.95 -25.79
N PHE A 340 32.24 -18.13 -25.18
CA PHE A 340 33.07 -19.27 -25.52
C PHE A 340 32.88 -19.74 -26.98
N ALA A 341 31.65 -19.67 -27.50
CA ALA A 341 31.38 -20.03 -28.88
C ALA A 341 32.04 -19.06 -29.86
N ILE A 342 32.01 -17.74 -29.57
CA ILE A 342 32.68 -16.72 -30.38
C ILE A 342 34.18 -16.90 -30.33
N GLU A 343 34.74 -17.12 -29.13
CA GLU A 343 36.19 -17.38 -28.95
C GLU A 343 36.64 -18.60 -29.76
N SER A 344 35.91 -19.72 -29.69
CA SER A 344 36.19 -20.94 -30.44
C SER A 344 36.09 -20.74 -31.94
N GLN A 345 35.19 -19.87 -32.44
CA GLN A 345 35.13 -19.51 -33.86
C GLN A 345 36.33 -18.64 -34.29
N ARG A 346 36.74 -17.68 -33.47
CA ARG A 346 37.80 -16.72 -33.76
C ARG A 346 39.20 -17.37 -33.71
N ILE A 347 39.46 -18.24 -32.70
CA ILE A 347 40.77 -18.85 -32.46
C ILE A 347 40.90 -20.16 -33.24
N ASP A 348 39.91 -21.05 -33.13
CA ASP A 348 40.02 -22.41 -33.72
C ASP A 348 39.42 -22.49 -35.14
N GLY A 349 38.81 -21.45 -35.68
CA GLY A 349 38.20 -21.44 -37.01
C GLY A 349 37.00 -22.39 -37.17
N LYS A 350 36.36 -22.84 -36.09
CA LYS A 350 35.26 -23.81 -36.11
C LYS A 350 33.99 -23.26 -36.74
N LYS A 351 33.21 -24.19 -37.32
CA LYS A 351 31.88 -23.82 -37.80
C LYS A 351 30.95 -23.42 -36.61
N PRO A 352 29.98 -22.50 -36.79
CA PRO A 352 29.10 -22.02 -35.73
C PRO A 352 28.41 -23.14 -34.93
N ALA A 353 27.97 -24.20 -35.61
CA ALA A 353 27.30 -25.33 -34.99
C ALA A 353 28.24 -26.15 -34.08
N GLU A 354 29.49 -26.36 -34.53
CA GLU A 354 30.51 -27.07 -33.74
C GLU A 354 30.99 -26.23 -32.55
N ALA A 355 31.19 -24.92 -32.75
CA ALA A 355 31.64 -24.00 -31.73
C ALA A 355 30.61 -23.91 -30.56
N ILE A 356 29.32 -23.73 -30.88
CA ILE A 356 28.29 -23.67 -29.84
C ILE A 356 28.05 -25.02 -29.16
N TYR A 357 28.17 -26.14 -29.88
CA TYR A 357 28.06 -27.46 -29.29
C TYR A 357 29.18 -27.70 -28.27
N GLN A 358 30.41 -27.35 -28.63
CA GLN A 358 31.54 -27.44 -27.73
C GLN A 358 31.40 -26.48 -26.53
N ALA A 359 30.90 -25.27 -26.76
CA ALA A 359 30.58 -24.34 -25.69
C ALA A 359 29.59 -24.95 -24.68
N CYS A 360 28.52 -25.61 -25.16
CA CYS A 360 27.59 -26.31 -24.32
C CYS A 360 28.23 -27.38 -23.44
N LEU A 361 29.12 -28.21 -24.02
CA LEU A 361 29.78 -29.28 -23.29
C LEU A 361 30.75 -28.74 -22.21
N VAL A 362 31.61 -27.80 -22.58
CA VAL A 362 32.64 -27.27 -21.68
C VAL A 362 32.03 -26.40 -20.58
N ARG A 363 31.05 -25.58 -20.92
CA ARG A 363 30.40 -24.62 -19.97
C ARG A 363 29.25 -25.22 -19.20
N PHE A 364 28.79 -26.43 -19.48
CA PHE A 364 27.69 -27.08 -18.78
C PHE A 364 27.91 -27.13 -17.26
N ARG A 365 29.06 -27.64 -16.81
CA ARG A 365 29.36 -27.74 -15.37
C ARG A 365 29.40 -26.39 -14.66
N PRO A 366 30.15 -25.37 -15.14
CA PRO A 366 30.13 -24.03 -14.52
C PRO A 366 28.75 -23.40 -14.47
N ILE A 367 27.94 -23.52 -15.53
CA ILE A 367 26.56 -22.97 -15.58
C ILE A 367 25.69 -23.68 -14.56
N MET A 368 25.72 -25.00 -14.49
CA MET A 368 24.95 -25.77 -13.53
C MET A 368 25.31 -25.41 -12.06
N MET A 369 26.63 -25.33 -11.78
CA MET A 369 27.10 -24.98 -10.43
C MET A 369 26.57 -23.58 -9.99
N THR A 370 26.68 -22.59 -10.86
CA THR A 370 26.26 -21.21 -10.51
C THR A 370 24.73 -21.07 -10.39
N THR A 371 23.99 -21.80 -11.23
CA THR A 371 22.51 -21.77 -11.16
C THR A 371 22.02 -22.52 -9.92
N MET A 372 22.61 -23.66 -9.59
CA MET A 372 22.26 -24.38 -8.36
C MET A 372 22.62 -23.60 -7.12
N ALA A 373 23.75 -22.89 -7.09
CA ALA A 373 24.10 -22.00 -6.00
C ALA A 373 23.07 -20.86 -5.84
N ALA A 374 22.66 -20.23 -6.95
CA ALA A 374 21.64 -19.18 -6.93
C ALA A 374 20.27 -19.73 -6.48
N LEU A 375 19.86 -20.90 -6.94
CA LEU A 375 18.62 -21.57 -6.52
C LEU A 375 18.65 -21.88 -5.02
N MET A 376 19.73 -22.48 -4.51
CA MET A 376 19.85 -22.80 -3.08
C MET A 376 19.90 -21.55 -2.21
N GLY A 377 20.52 -20.46 -2.70
CA GLY A 377 20.53 -19.17 -2.00
C GLY A 377 19.17 -18.49 -1.93
N THR A 378 18.32 -18.66 -2.94
CA THR A 378 16.97 -18.05 -2.98
C THR A 378 15.87 -18.95 -2.43
N LEU A 379 16.11 -20.25 -2.33
CA LEU A 379 15.14 -21.23 -1.83
C LEU A 379 14.59 -20.93 -0.45
N PRO A 380 15.38 -20.50 0.57
CA PRO A 380 14.85 -20.15 1.88
C PRO A 380 13.83 -18.99 1.82
N ILE A 381 14.03 -18.04 0.90
CA ILE A 381 13.12 -16.91 0.67
C ILE A 381 11.82 -17.41 0.03
N ALA A 382 11.91 -18.30 -0.97
CA ALA A 382 10.76 -18.90 -1.64
C ALA A 382 9.91 -19.77 -0.70
N LEU A 383 10.55 -20.51 0.21
CA LEU A 383 9.89 -21.32 1.23
C LEU A 383 9.28 -20.47 2.37
N GLY A 384 9.62 -19.19 2.43
CA GLY A 384 9.12 -18.31 3.46
C GLY A 384 9.67 -18.65 4.85
N VAL A 385 10.96 -18.92 4.98
CA VAL A 385 11.62 -19.20 6.25
C VAL A 385 12.04 -17.91 6.95
N GLY A 386 11.70 -17.77 8.24
CA GLY A 386 12.09 -16.63 9.09
C GLY A 386 10.97 -15.61 9.33
N ALA A 387 11.22 -14.65 10.22
CA ALA A 387 10.28 -13.58 10.54
C ALA A 387 10.13 -12.61 9.36
N GLY A 388 8.90 -12.22 9.02
CA GLY A 388 8.61 -11.31 7.91
C GLY A 388 8.87 -11.91 6.52
N SER A 389 8.97 -13.23 6.42
CA SER A 389 9.21 -13.94 5.16
C SER A 389 8.01 -13.88 4.20
N GLU A 390 6.81 -13.72 4.72
CA GLU A 390 5.55 -13.68 3.95
C GLU A 390 5.59 -12.58 2.87
N SER A 391 6.12 -11.39 3.20
CA SER A 391 6.26 -10.28 2.24
C SER A 391 7.30 -10.55 1.15
N ARG A 392 8.36 -11.31 1.45
CA ARG A 392 9.47 -11.59 0.51
C ARG A 392 9.28 -12.88 -0.28
N ARG A 393 8.35 -13.73 0.13
CA ARG A 393 8.05 -15.00 -0.53
C ARG A 393 7.75 -14.85 -2.03
N PRO A 394 6.97 -13.85 -2.50
CA PRO A 394 6.71 -13.62 -3.92
C PRO A 394 7.99 -13.41 -4.74
N LEU A 395 8.97 -12.66 -4.21
CA LEU A 395 10.27 -12.47 -4.83
C LEU A 395 11.01 -13.81 -4.97
N GLY A 396 11.07 -14.59 -3.89
CA GLY A 396 11.74 -15.90 -3.92
C GLY A 396 11.13 -16.87 -4.92
N ILE A 397 9.81 -16.97 -4.98
CA ILE A 397 9.06 -17.83 -5.90
C ILE A 397 9.32 -17.41 -7.36
N ALA A 398 9.26 -16.11 -7.66
CA ALA A 398 9.53 -15.59 -8.99
C ALA A 398 10.96 -15.92 -9.46
N VAL A 399 11.95 -15.74 -8.58
CA VAL A 399 13.35 -16.02 -8.91
C VAL A 399 13.61 -17.52 -9.07
N VAL A 400 13.14 -18.36 -8.13
CA VAL A 400 13.33 -19.81 -8.20
C VAL A 400 12.66 -20.39 -9.45
N GLY A 401 11.39 -20.02 -9.69
CA GLY A 401 10.66 -20.49 -10.86
C GLY A 401 11.25 -20.02 -12.17
N GLY A 402 11.59 -18.74 -12.26
CA GLY A 402 12.24 -18.18 -13.43
C GLY A 402 13.59 -18.80 -13.71
N LEU A 403 14.41 -19.07 -12.69
CA LEU A 403 15.71 -19.75 -12.86
C LEU A 403 15.55 -21.20 -13.33
N LEU A 404 14.62 -21.98 -12.76
CA LEU A 404 14.38 -23.36 -13.17
C LEU A 404 13.96 -23.44 -14.63
N PHE A 405 12.95 -22.65 -15.02
CA PHE A 405 12.48 -22.59 -16.39
C PHE A 405 13.57 -22.09 -17.36
N SER A 406 14.21 -20.99 -17.00
CA SER A 406 15.27 -20.42 -17.82
C SER A 406 16.44 -21.36 -17.99
N GLN A 407 16.84 -22.11 -16.94
CA GLN A 407 17.96 -23.06 -17.03
C GLN A 407 17.69 -24.12 -18.09
N VAL A 408 16.52 -24.76 -18.06
CA VAL A 408 16.14 -25.79 -19.04
C VAL A 408 16.07 -25.20 -20.45
N LEU A 409 15.36 -24.07 -20.59
CA LEU A 409 15.16 -23.47 -21.91
C LEU A 409 16.43 -22.84 -22.48
N THR A 410 17.26 -22.20 -21.67
CA THR A 410 18.52 -21.58 -22.15
C THR A 410 19.49 -22.60 -22.70
N LEU A 411 19.58 -23.79 -22.11
CA LEU A 411 20.45 -24.85 -22.60
C LEU A 411 20.06 -25.34 -24.02
N TYR A 412 18.76 -25.26 -24.37
CA TYR A 412 18.29 -25.68 -25.70
C TYR A 412 18.09 -24.51 -26.65
N LEU A 413 17.47 -23.42 -26.18
CA LEU A 413 17.12 -22.26 -27.01
C LEU A 413 18.34 -21.44 -27.42
N THR A 414 19.29 -21.18 -26.52
CA THR A 414 20.45 -20.33 -26.83
C THR A 414 21.30 -20.89 -27.94
N PRO A 415 21.64 -22.21 -27.98
CA PRO A 415 22.37 -22.79 -29.10
C PRO A 415 21.62 -22.70 -30.43
N VAL A 416 20.31 -22.92 -30.42
CA VAL A 416 19.48 -22.84 -31.63
C VAL A 416 19.46 -21.41 -32.15
N TYR A 417 19.17 -20.44 -31.28
CA TYR A 417 19.18 -19.01 -31.66
C TYR A 417 20.56 -18.58 -32.18
N TYR A 418 21.65 -19.05 -31.57
CA TYR A 418 23.01 -18.75 -32.02
C TYR A 418 23.25 -19.21 -33.46
N ILE A 419 22.89 -20.44 -33.81
CA ILE A 419 23.06 -20.99 -35.16
C ILE A 419 22.21 -20.19 -36.17
N TYR A 420 20.95 -19.89 -35.86
CA TYR A 420 20.09 -19.14 -36.77
C TYR A 420 20.57 -17.69 -36.95
N MET A 421 20.94 -17.02 -35.87
CA MET A 421 21.44 -15.64 -35.92
C MET A 421 22.78 -15.53 -36.66
N GLU A 422 23.67 -16.48 -36.49
CA GLU A 422 24.94 -16.53 -37.24
C GLU A 422 24.71 -16.82 -38.75
N SER A 423 23.71 -17.63 -39.06
CA SER A 423 23.24 -17.81 -40.44
C SER A 423 22.68 -16.51 -41.04
N TRP A 424 21.92 -15.78 -40.25
CA TRP A 424 21.37 -14.47 -40.63
C TRP A 424 22.46 -13.42 -40.81
N ARG A 425 23.44 -13.39 -39.93
CA ARG A 425 24.63 -12.55 -40.01
C ARG A 425 25.37 -12.74 -41.32
N LYS A 426 25.59 -14.00 -41.75
CA LYS A 426 26.22 -14.29 -43.04
C LYS A 426 25.42 -13.82 -44.24
N LYS A 427 24.10 -13.88 -44.17
CA LYS A 427 23.22 -13.34 -45.23
C LYS A 427 23.25 -11.82 -45.28
N LEU A 428 23.27 -11.14 -44.11
CA LEU A 428 23.34 -9.68 -44.02
C LEU A 428 24.71 -9.12 -44.37
N SER A 429 25.80 -9.81 -44.06
CA SER A 429 27.16 -9.39 -44.43
C SER A 429 27.39 -9.52 -45.94
N GLY A 430 26.60 -10.31 -46.65
CA GLY A 430 26.58 -10.35 -48.11
C GLY A 430 25.95 -9.09 -48.76
N VAL A 431 25.21 -8.32 -48.02
CA VAL A 431 24.72 -6.99 -48.40
C VAL A 431 25.71 -5.98 -47.83
N LYS A 432 26.60 -5.45 -48.69
CA LYS A 432 27.60 -4.42 -48.31
C LYS A 432 26.89 -3.20 -47.72
N PHE A 433 26.71 -3.19 -46.43
CA PHE A 433 26.43 -1.97 -45.65
C PHE A 433 27.81 -1.35 -45.32
N GLY A 434 28.05 -0.17 -45.89
CA GLY A 434 29.26 0.56 -46.06
C GLY A 434 30.33 0.40 -44.97
N GLN A 435 31.55 0.27 -45.43
CA GLN A 435 32.77 0.56 -44.71
C GLN A 435 32.74 2.01 -44.18
N VAL A 436 32.24 2.19 -42.98
CA VAL A 436 32.40 3.43 -42.23
C VAL A 436 32.93 3.02 -40.85
N PHE A 437 34.15 3.42 -40.59
CA PHE A 437 35.01 3.17 -39.41
C PHE A 437 35.99 2.02 -39.47
N TYR A 438 36.86 2.02 -40.51
CA TYR A 438 38.18 1.47 -40.33
C TYR A 438 39.17 2.65 -40.16
N VAL A 439 39.37 3.12 -38.95
CA VAL A 439 40.50 3.97 -38.59
C VAL A 439 41.74 3.05 -38.53
N LYS A 440 42.54 3.14 -39.56
CA LYS A 440 43.87 2.54 -39.69
C LYS A 440 44.79 3.21 -38.65
N GLY A 441 44.89 2.63 -37.45
CA GLY A 441 45.92 2.97 -36.47
C GLY A 441 47.20 2.24 -36.86
N GLY A 442 48.03 2.90 -37.64
CA GLY A 442 49.39 2.44 -37.92
C GLY A 442 50.32 2.88 -36.78
N ARG A 443 51.21 1.95 -36.45
CA ARG A 443 52.48 1.99 -35.71
C ARG A 443 52.42 1.81 -34.23
#